data_c99403ce2f96edebb9ed6c1182a83977
#
_entry.id   c99403ce2f96edebb9ed6c1182a83977
#
_cell.length_a   1.000
_cell.length_b   1.000
_cell.length_c   1.000
_cell.angle_alpha   90.00
_cell.angle_beta   90.00
_cell.angle_gamma   90.00
#
_symmetry.space_group_name_H-M   'P 1'
#
loop_
_entity.id
_entity.type
_entity.pdbx_description
1 polymer ?
#
loop_
_entity_poly.entity_id
_entity_poly.type
_entity_poly.pdbx_seq_one_letter_code
_entity_poly.pdbx_strand_id
1 'polypeptide(L)'
;GSYADFDYFELESNRRGNHYDAFTEIDFSQYDDREGMKLVRPVAKRPMQFISGVRDGNWLVFNNMCFKQNPQKVTIELQAETPGTVIEIREGSLDGKLIATCPINQNQTPGEWEKQAFEVSGAVKDKSKIYFLFRGQSQGLAIKNFIFY
;
A
#
# COMPACT_ATOMS: atom_id res chain seq x y z
N GLY A 1 15.94 -29.04 -3.83
CA GLY A 1 16.20 -28.96 -3.91
C GLY A 1 16.22 -28.86 -3.86
N SER A 2 16.25 -28.90 -4.00
CA SER A 2 16.45 -28.81 -4.10
C SER A 2 16.63 -28.63 -4.05
N TYR A 3 16.74 -28.44 -4.04
CA TYR A 3 16.86 -28.32 -4.19
C TYR A 3 17.05 -27.92 -4.26
N ALA A 4 17.31 -27.86 -4.13
CA ALA A 4 17.32 -27.50 -4.29
C ALA A 4 17.00 -27.26 -4.04
N ASP A 5 16.88 -27.22 -3.89
CA ASP A 5 16.47 -26.93 -3.77
C ASP A 5 16.26 -26.55 -3.03
N PHE A 6 16.43 -26.46 -2.27
CA PHE A 6 16.00 -25.88 -1.88
C PHE A 6 15.88 -24.79 -1.71
N ASP A 7 15.60 -24.35 -1.05
CA ASP A 7 15.90 -23.00 -1.29
C ASP A 7 15.36 -22.42 -2.59
N TYR A 8 15.67 -23.02 -3.58
CA TYR A 8 15.06 -22.71 -4.85
C TYR A 8 13.54 -22.78 -4.73
N PHE A 9 13.07 -23.72 -4.01
CA PHE A 9 11.66 -23.88 -3.82
C PHE A 9 11.04 -22.71 -3.09
N GLU A 10 11.72 -22.17 -2.13
CA GLU A 10 11.28 -21.01 -1.43
C GLU A 10 11.12 -19.81 -2.31
N LEU A 11 12.08 -19.57 -3.16
CA LEU A 11 12.04 -18.49 -4.10
C LEU A 11 10.87 -18.62 -5.05
N GLU A 12 10.64 -19.82 -5.49
CA GLU A 12 9.55 -20.12 -6.39
C GLU A 12 8.21 -19.77 -5.74
N SER A 13 8.06 -20.17 -4.51
CA SER A 13 6.85 -19.91 -3.75
C SER A 13 6.58 -18.41 -3.60
N ASN A 14 7.60 -17.64 -3.36
CA ASN A 14 7.45 -16.21 -3.21
C ASN A 14 6.97 -15.54 -4.47
N ARG A 15 7.42 -16.00 -5.61
CA ARG A 15 6.98 -15.41 -6.86
C ARG A 15 5.53 -15.71 -7.19
N ARG A 16 5.04 -16.83 -6.74
CA ARG A 16 3.68 -17.21 -7.08
C ARG A 16 2.65 -16.69 -6.12
N GLY A 17 3.05 -16.41 -4.92
CA GLY A 17 2.07 -15.98 -3.95
C GLY A 17 2.71 -15.25 -2.81
N ASN A 18 2.91 -13.95 -3.01
CA ASN A 18 3.36 -13.13 -1.91
C ASN A 18 2.29 -13.13 -0.84
N HIS A 19 2.77 -13.20 0.40
CA HIS A 19 1.90 -13.09 1.56
C HIS A 19 2.37 -11.92 2.36
N TYR A 20 1.43 -11.08 2.80
CA TYR A 20 1.73 -9.90 3.57
C TYR A 20 1.05 -9.98 4.91
N ASP A 21 1.81 -9.75 5.97
CA ASP A 21 1.22 -9.62 7.30
C ASP A 21 0.74 -8.18 7.42
N ALA A 22 -0.57 -7.99 7.43
CA ALA A 22 -1.17 -6.65 7.43
C ALA A 22 -0.75 -5.82 8.64
N PHE A 23 -0.36 -6.48 9.73
CA PHE A 23 -0.01 -5.80 10.96
C PHE A 23 1.49 -5.53 11.08
N THR A 24 2.20 -5.56 9.94
CA THR A 24 3.60 -5.14 9.84
C THR A 24 3.70 -4.03 8.81
N GLU A 25 4.81 -3.31 8.84
CA GLU A 25 5.03 -2.26 7.85
C GLU A 25 5.27 -2.89 6.47
N ILE A 26 4.50 -2.45 5.49
CA ILE A 26 4.59 -2.94 4.12
C ILE A 26 4.88 -1.75 3.21
N ASP A 27 5.97 -1.84 2.43
CA ASP A 27 6.28 -0.80 1.46
C ASP A 27 5.30 -0.86 0.30
N PHE A 28 4.83 0.30 -0.13
CA PHE A 28 3.95 0.35 -1.30
C PHE A 28 4.65 -0.19 -2.55
N SER A 29 5.97 -0.16 -2.59
CA SER A 29 6.73 -0.69 -3.71
C SER A 29 6.63 -2.21 -3.85
N GLN A 30 6.07 -2.89 -2.86
CA GLN A 30 5.88 -4.34 -2.88
C GLN A 30 4.55 -4.76 -3.51
N TYR A 31 3.85 -3.86 -4.15
CA TYR A 31 2.58 -4.15 -4.81
C TYR A 31 2.72 -5.34 -5.78
N ASP A 32 1.61 -6.05 -5.97
CA ASP A 32 1.56 -7.15 -6.92
C ASP A 32 1.17 -6.67 -8.31
N ASP A 33 0.36 -5.62 -8.39
CA ASP A 33 -0.02 -5.01 -9.67
C ASP A 33 -0.43 -3.57 -9.41
N ARG A 34 -0.49 -2.78 -10.49
CA ARG A 34 -0.83 -1.37 -10.38
C ARG A 34 -1.35 -0.83 -11.71
N GLU A 35 -2.01 0.30 -11.59
CA GLU A 35 -2.42 1.08 -12.76
C GLU A 35 -1.90 2.50 -12.57
N GLY A 36 -1.04 2.94 -13.51
CA GLY A 36 -0.42 4.25 -13.42
C GLY A 36 0.69 4.31 -12.39
N MET A 37 1.03 5.53 -11.98
CA MET A 37 2.02 5.80 -10.93
C MET A 37 3.45 5.48 -11.37
N LYS A 38 4.39 5.82 -10.53
CA LYS A 38 5.79 5.67 -10.83
C LYS A 38 6.54 5.18 -9.60
N LEU A 39 7.27 4.08 -9.77
CA LEU A 39 8.10 3.56 -8.69
C LEU A 39 9.45 4.29 -8.72
N VAL A 40 9.78 4.95 -7.63
CA VAL A 40 11.05 5.64 -7.48
C VAL A 40 11.99 4.73 -6.73
N ARG A 41 13.09 4.35 -7.38
CA ARG A 41 14.03 3.39 -6.83
C ARG A 41 15.09 4.08 -5.99
N PRO A 42 15.75 3.35 -5.11
CA PRO A 42 16.81 3.92 -4.28
C PRO A 42 17.99 4.39 -5.12
N VAL A 43 18.61 5.46 -4.66
CA VAL A 43 19.90 5.91 -5.19
C VAL A 43 20.81 6.15 -3.99
N ALA A 44 22.12 6.39 -4.25
CA ALA A 44 23.09 6.49 -3.17
C ALA A 44 22.69 7.45 -2.06
N LYS A 45 22.09 8.57 -2.42
CA LYS A 45 21.69 9.59 -1.44
C LYS A 45 20.27 9.41 -0.93
N ARG A 46 19.54 8.45 -1.48
CA ARG A 46 18.14 8.23 -1.12
C ARG A 46 17.86 6.75 -1.20
N PRO A 47 18.18 6.02 -0.12
CA PRO A 47 18.11 4.55 -0.15
C PRO A 47 16.71 3.97 -0.11
N MET A 48 15.67 4.77 0.09
CA MET A 48 14.29 4.27 0.20
C MET A 48 13.59 4.25 -1.16
N GLN A 49 12.65 3.33 -1.30
CA GLN A 49 11.76 3.29 -2.45
C GLN A 49 10.42 3.89 -2.09
N PHE A 50 9.75 4.50 -3.06
CA PHE A 50 8.41 5.00 -2.84
C PHE A 50 7.70 5.14 -4.19
N ILE A 51 6.39 5.37 -4.12
CA ILE A 51 5.56 5.54 -5.30
C ILE A 51 5.21 7.01 -5.44
N SER A 52 5.37 7.55 -6.63
CA SER A 52 5.01 8.94 -6.93
C SER A 52 4.18 8.97 -8.22
N GLY A 53 3.81 10.17 -8.66
CA GLY A 53 3.04 10.34 -9.89
C GLY A 53 1.63 9.79 -9.77
N VAL A 54 1.07 9.85 -8.57
CA VAL A 54 -0.27 9.32 -8.30
C VAL A 54 -1.31 10.26 -8.92
N ARG A 55 -2.27 9.69 -9.65
CA ARG A 55 -3.33 10.45 -10.31
C ARG A 55 -4.68 9.83 -9.97
N ASP A 56 -5.72 10.61 -10.21
CA ASP A 56 -7.09 10.14 -10.01
C ASP A 56 -7.31 8.85 -10.81
N GLY A 57 -7.84 7.82 -10.15
CA GLY A 57 -8.13 6.54 -10.78
C GLY A 57 -7.01 5.53 -10.75
N ASN A 58 -5.82 5.92 -10.32
CA ASN A 58 -4.73 4.95 -10.18
C ASN A 58 -5.01 4.01 -9.03
N TRP A 59 -4.42 2.81 -9.07
CA TRP A 59 -4.62 1.84 -8.00
C TRP A 59 -3.40 0.93 -7.86
N LEU A 60 -3.27 0.35 -6.66
CA LEU A 60 -2.31 -0.70 -6.34
C LEU A 60 -3.07 -1.86 -5.74
N VAL A 61 -2.56 -3.07 -5.91
CA VAL A 61 -3.16 -4.24 -5.28
C VAL A 61 -2.08 -5.07 -4.60
N PHE A 62 -2.45 -5.61 -3.43
CA PHE A 62 -1.64 -6.54 -2.68
C PHE A 62 -2.45 -7.82 -2.52
N ASN A 63 -1.97 -8.91 -3.12
CA ASN A 63 -2.65 -10.19 -3.03
C ASN A 63 -2.31 -10.83 -1.68
N ASN A 64 -3.19 -11.70 -1.19
CA ASN A 64 -2.92 -12.48 0.02
C ASN A 64 -2.51 -11.66 1.23
N MET A 65 -3.25 -10.60 1.51
CA MET A 65 -3.04 -9.80 2.70
C MET A 65 -3.61 -10.54 3.89
N CYS A 66 -2.77 -10.87 4.86
CA CYS A 66 -3.16 -11.70 5.99
C CYS A 66 -3.58 -10.84 7.16
N PHE A 67 -4.83 -11.01 7.58
CA PHE A 67 -5.39 -10.31 8.73
C PHE A 67 -5.71 -11.34 9.79
N LYS A 68 -4.90 -11.36 10.84
CA LYS A 68 -5.11 -12.32 11.94
C LYS A 68 -6.28 -11.95 12.81
N GLN A 69 -6.71 -10.70 12.70
CA GLN A 69 -7.86 -10.17 13.41
C GLN A 69 -8.40 -9.01 12.61
N ASN A 70 -9.56 -8.50 12.96
CA ASN A 70 -10.13 -7.37 12.26
C ASN A 70 -9.32 -6.12 12.54
N PRO A 71 -8.84 -5.43 11.50
CA PRO A 71 -8.09 -4.20 11.71
C PRO A 71 -9.04 -3.08 12.12
N GLN A 72 -8.52 -2.14 12.88
CA GLN A 72 -9.28 -0.98 13.33
C GLN A 72 -8.75 0.30 12.73
N LYS A 73 -7.47 0.32 12.38
CA LYS A 73 -6.82 1.51 11.82
C LYS A 73 -5.81 1.11 10.77
N VAL A 74 -5.51 2.04 9.90
CA VAL A 74 -4.40 1.93 8.98
C VAL A 74 -3.61 3.23 9.03
N THR A 75 -2.30 3.11 9.07
CA THR A 75 -1.40 4.26 9.03
C THR A 75 -0.64 4.23 7.72
N ILE A 76 -0.61 5.37 7.03
CA ILE A 76 0.06 5.48 5.74
C ILE A 76 1.12 6.56 5.86
N GLU A 77 2.35 6.22 5.50
CA GLU A 77 3.45 7.18 5.48
C GLU A 77 3.56 7.75 4.08
N LEU A 78 3.44 9.07 3.98
CA LEU A 78 3.33 9.72 2.69
C LEU A 78 3.81 11.17 2.75
N GLN A 79 3.87 11.79 1.57
CA GLN A 79 4.07 13.23 1.42
C GLN A 79 2.98 13.75 0.50
N ALA A 80 2.45 14.93 0.77
CA ALA A 80 1.49 15.58 -0.11
C ALA A 80 1.66 17.09 0.03
N GLU A 81 1.84 17.78 -1.08
CA GLU A 81 1.97 19.24 -1.05
C GLU A 81 0.61 19.91 -0.90
N THR A 82 -0.43 19.29 -1.43
CA THR A 82 -1.80 19.78 -1.27
C THR A 82 -2.72 18.62 -0.95
N PRO A 83 -3.86 18.89 -0.29
CA PRO A 83 -4.87 17.85 -0.11
C PRO A 83 -5.62 17.66 -1.42
N GLY A 84 -6.55 16.72 -1.44
CA GLY A 84 -7.39 16.49 -2.62
C GLY A 84 -7.54 15.04 -2.98
N THR A 85 -6.59 14.20 -2.63
CA THR A 85 -6.66 12.76 -2.89
C THR A 85 -7.36 12.08 -1.73
N VAL A 86 -8.25 11.15 -2.07
CA VAL A 86 -8.85 10.23 -1.10
C VAL A 86 -8.42 8.83 -1.52
N ILE A 87 -7.82 8.09 -0.60
CA ILE A 87 -7.47 6.70 -0.85
C ILE A 87 -8.60 5.83 -0.36
N GLU A 88 -9.18 5.05 -1.27
CA GLU A 88 -10.20 4.05 -0.92
C GLU A 88 -9.49 2.71 -0.81
N ILE A 89 -9.64 2.05 0.32
CA ILE A 89 -9.08 0.72 0.50
C ILE A 89 -10.24 -0.25 0.36
N ARG A 90 -10.14 -1.14 -0.63
CA ARG A 90 -11.20 -2.07 -0.97
C ARG A 90 -10.72 -3.50 -0.93
N GLU A 91 -11.63 -4.38 -0.61
CA GLU A 91 -11.36 -5.80 -0.47
C GLU A 91 -11.93 -6.56 -1.67
N GLY A 92 -11.11 -7.41 -2.28
CA GLY A 92 -11.52 -8.34 -3.31
C GLY A 92 -11.40 -7.82 -4.73
N SER A 93 -11.86 -6.62 -5.00
CA SER A 93 -11.82 -6.03 -6.33
C SER A 93 -11.88 -4.51 -6.21
N LEU A 94 -11.69 -3.83 -7.33
CA LEU A 94 -11.72 -2.35 -7.34
C LEU A 94 -13.10 -1.79 -6.97
N ASP A 95 -14.14 -2.55 -7.19
CA ASP A 95 -15.49 -2.16 -6.78
C ASP A 95 -15.99 -3.04 -5.63
N GLY A 96 -15.05 -3.67 -4.92
CA GLY A 96 -15.39 -4.52 -3.80
C GLY A 96 -15.73 -3.73 -2.55
N LYS A 97 -15.76 -4.45 -1.43
CA LYS A 97 -16.14 -3.86 -0.15
C LYS A 97 -15.17 -2.76 0.25
N LEU A 98 -15.71 -1.59 0.54
CA LEU A 98 -14.91 -0.46 1.01
C LEU A 98 -14.63 -0.67 2.50
N ILE A 99 -13.35 -0.79 2.86
CA ILE A 99 -12.98 -1.03 4.25
C ILE A 99 -12.36 0.21 4.90
N ALA A 100 -11.90 1.17 4.10
CA ALA A 100 -11.39 2.42 4.67
C ALA A 100 -11.46 3.52 3.62
N THR A 101 -11.71 4.74 4.07
CA THR A 101 -11.68 5.94 3.24
C THR A 101 -10.67 6.88 3.88
N CYS A 102 -9.64 7.22 3.13
CA CYS A 102 -8.49 7.93 3.67
C CYS A 102 -8.29 9.27 2.95
N PRO A 103 -8.96 10.35 3.42
CA PRO A 103 -8.72 11.67 2.85
C PRO A 103 -7.33 12.15 3.26
N ILE A 104 -6.51 12.39 2.27
CA ILE A 104 -5.10 12.75 2.51
C ILE A 104 -5.01 14.22 2.86
N ASN A 105 -4.31 14.49 3.94
CA ASN A 105 -4.02 15.87 4.35
C ASN A 105 -2.69 16.31 3.78
N GLN A 106 -2.59 17.61 3.59
CA GLN A 106 -1.34 18.24 3.21
C GLN A 106 -0.31 18.03 4.32
N ASN A 107 0.96 17.93 3.95
CA ASN A 107 2.05 17.82 4.91
C ASN A 107 2.06 19.01 5.85
N GLN A 108 2.34 18.75 7.12
CA GLN A 108 2.58 19.82 8.08
C GLN A 108 3.96 20.41 7.88
N THR A 109 4.93 19.57 7.56
CA THR A 109 6.30 20.01 7.26
C THR A 109 6.60 19.66 5.81
N PRO A 110 6.78 20.65 4.93
CA PRO A 110 7.03 20.38 3.52
C PRO A 110 8.27 19.51 3.31
N GLY A 111 8.14 18.52 2.44
CA GLY A 111 9.25 17.65 2.07
C GLY A 111 9.54 16.52 3.03
N GLU A 112 8.82 16.44 4.14
CA GLU A 112 9.03 15.37 5.12
C GLU A 112 8.06 14.23 4.89
N TRP A 113 8.46 13.02 5.26
CA TRP A 113 7.56 11.87 5.28
C TRP A 113 6.77 11.90 6.56
N GLU A 114 5.46 11.88 6.44
CA GLU A 114 4.57 11.97 7.61
C GLU A 114 3.57 10.83 7.59
N LYS A 115 3.21 10.36 8.78
CA LYS A 115 2.23 9.28 8.92
C LYS A 115 0.86 9.86 9.18
N GLN A 116 -0.13 9.36 8.44
CA GLN A 116 -1.53 9.72 8.64
C GLN A 116 -2.30 8.47 8.96
N ALA A 117 -3.13 8.52 9.97
CA ALA A 117 -3.90 7.37 10.46
C ALA A 117 -5.36 7.53 10.08
N PHE A 118 -5.98 6.42 9.68
CA PHE A 118 -7.38 6.40 9.25
C PHE A 118 -8.07 5.19 9.85
N GLU A 119 -9.37 5.30 10.05
CA GLU A 119 -10.14 4.20 10.62
C GLU A 119 -10.51 3.19 9.55
N VAL A 120 -10.50 1.93 9.94
CA VAL A 120 -10.94 0.82 9.09
C VAL A 120 -12.25 0.33 9.65
N SER A 121 -13.27 0.19 8.80
CA SER A 121 -14.58 -0.25 9.24
C SER A 121 -14.93 -1.61 8.68
N GLY A 122 -15.59 -2.40 9.50
CA GLY A 122 -16.09 -3.70 9.09
C GLY A 122 -15.05 -4.80 9.18
N ALA A 123 -15.49 -6.01 8.95
CA ALA A 123 -14.65 -7.19 9.01
C ALA A 123 -13.93 -7.37 7.69
N VAL A 124 -12.69 -7.83 7.75
CA VAL A 124 -11.87 -8.10 6.58
C VAL A 124 -11.48 -9.57 6.61
N LYS A 125 -11.62 -10.24 5.48
CA LYS A 125 -11.26 -11.66 5.40
C LYS A 125 -9.75 -11.82 5.46
N ASP A 126 -9.30 -12.89 6.10
CA ASP A 126 -7.90 -13.28 6.06
C ASP A 126 -7.53 -13.67 4.63
N LYS A 127 -6.31 -13.34 4.25
CA LYS A 127 -5.78 -13.64 2.91
C LYS A 127 -6.61 -13.01 1.80
N SER A 128 -6.95 -11.76 2.00
CA SER A 128 -7.73 -10.99 1.02
C SER A 128 -6.83 -10.27 0.05
N LYS A 129 -7.39 -9.99 -1.12
CA LYS A 129 -6.81 -9.04 -2.05
C LYS A 129 -7.19 -7.65 -1.58
N ILE A 130 -6.21 -6.78 -1.41
CA ILE A 130 -6.47 -5.42 -0.92
C ILE A 130 -6.04 -4.42 -1.99
N TYR A 131 -6.99 -3.60 -2.40
CA TYR A 131 -6.77 -2.55 -3.40
C TYR A 131 -6.70 -1.20 -2.71
N PHE A 132 -5.72 -0.41 -3.15
CA PHE A 132 -5.63 1.00 -2.77
C PHE A 132 -5.99 1.80 -4.02
N LEU A 133 -7.15 2.44 -4.01
CA LEU A 133 -7.66 3.18 -5.15
C LEU A 133 -7.59 4.67 -4.85
N PHE A 134 -6.98 5.42 -5.73
CA PHE A 134 -6.72 6.85 -5.51
C PHE A 134 -7.73 7.66 -6.27
N ARG A 135 -8.51 8.48 -5.54
CA ARG A 135 -9.51 9.37 -6.10
C ARG A 135 -9.10 10.82 -5.85
N GLY A 136 -9.34 11.67 -6.84
CA GLY A 136 -8.98 13.06 -6.71
C GLY A 136 -7.50 13.26 -6.99
N GLN A 137 -7.03 14.47 -6.76
CA GLN A 137 -5.67 14.82 -7.14
C GLN A 137 -5.03 15.72 -6.08
N SER A 138 -3.89 15.26 -5.55
CA SER A 138 -3.03 16.05 -4.69
C SER A 138 -1.76 16.33 -5.45
N GLN A 139 -1.18 17.53 -5.24
CA GLN A 139 0.12 17.81 -5.81
C GLN A 139 1.19 17.20 -4.94
N GLY A 140 2.23 16.67 -5.60
CA GLY A 140 3.38 16.13 -4.90
C GLY A 140 3.09 14.93 -4.02
N LEU A 141 2.05 14.16 -4.34
CA LEU A 141 1.72 12.98 -3.54
C LEU A 141 2.69 11.86 -3.83
N ALA A 142 3.36 11.41 -2.77
CA ALA A 142 4.23 10.24 -2.80
C ALA A 142 3.88 9.37 -1.60
N ILE A 143 3.84 8.06 -1.80
CA ILE A 143 3.45 7.12 -0.75
C ILE A 143 4.59 6.14 -0.53
N LYS A 144 4.85 5.81 0.73
CA LYS A 144 6.02 5.03 1.10
C LYS A 144 5.64 3.67 1.66
N ASN A 145 4.86 3.64 2.73
CA ASN A 145 4.48 2.37 3.35
C ASN A 145 3.16 2.51 4.09
N PHE A 146 2.63 1.39 4.52
CA PHE A 146 1.41 1.35 5.33
C PHE A 146 1.48 0.21 6.33
N ILE A 147 0.66 0.29 7.36
CA ILE A 147 0.53 -0.76 8.38
C ILE A 147 -0.88 -0.70 8.95
N PHE A 148 -1.48 -1.87 9.13
CA PHE A 148 -2.79 -1.98 9.79
C PHE A 148 -2.60 -2.26 11.28
N TYR A 149 -3.57 -1.83 12.06
CA TYR A 149 -3.58 -2.07 13.51
C TYR A 149 -4.87 -2.75 13.92
#